data_b749f7d6e9de46060d5f0ed1783a2d01
#
_entry.id   b749f7d6e9de46060d5f0ed1783a2d01
#
_cell.length_a   1.000
_cell.length_b   1.000
_cell.length_c   1.000
_cell.angle_alpha   90.00
_cell.angle_beta   90.00
_cell.angle_gamma   90.00
#
_symmetry.space_group_name_H-M   'P 1'
#
loop_
_entity.id
_entity.type
_entity.pdbx_description
1 polymer ?
#
loop_
_entity_poly.entity_id
_entity_poly.type
_entity_poly.pdbx_seq_one_letter_code
_entity_poly.pdbx_strand_id
1 'polypeptide(L)'
;MNSIKKGSEEPVDFQVYDVEKCFDTLWLQEVINCLYEAGLQNNKLPLLFMENNNAQVAVKTSGGISNRVNIRNIIMQGSVWGSICCVVLMDKLGQLAYSNPDLCYFYKGMVATPPLQMVDDILGIQKCSRKSLRLNSVINTFIELEKLTLSEKKCHNVHVGKNQAQCSDLKVHGQKMSNSKQETYLGDKIHQSGTLRPTIQSRISKGFGAISSILAIVNEIPLAHWRIEAGMKLRQAMFLNGTLFNSEAWHGIKDDEVEMLEKIDEALLRGILNAHAKMPVEALFLETGAIPVHLILKSRRLCYLKTILKRDSEELVSEIYNAQKSDPTAGDFCILVENDAKDIDLQMNEADIISTNEEKYKEFVKAKVKQAALKYLTQLKSSHSKMDYLEYDKLEIMQYMKSPLFNSTSVNMLLTLRTRTVRGIRNDFRGMYQDALCPLGCGDTDTLPNILTCRVLQANMTSLNIATDTIQYSDVFSTDVCKQKQVTEAYSQLLEIREKLLNSSPVANTGPVH
;
A
#
# COMPACT_ATOMS: atom_id res chain seq x y z
N MET A 1 -8.36 7.00 15.72
CA MET A 1 -7.53 8.05 16.36
C MET A 1 -7.90 9.46 15.92
N ASN A 2 -7.96 9.77 14.63
CA ASN A 2 -8.36 11.12 14.18
C ASN A 2 -9.78 11.51 14.57
N SER A 3 -10.73 10.56 14.56
CA SER A 3 -12.10 10.78 15.02
C SER A 3 -12.16 11.02 16.54
N ILE A 4 -11.29 10.37 17.32
CA ILE A 4 -11.17 10.58 18.75
C ILE A 4 -10.66 12.00 19.06
N LYS A 5 -9.73 12.51 18.24
CA LYS A 5 -9.12 13.83 18.44
C LYS A 5 -10.03 15.01 18.07
N LYS A 6 -10.92 14.85 17.08
CA LYS A 6 -11.84 15.91 16.64
C LYS A 6 -13.05 16.11 17.55
N GLY A 7 -13.40 15.12 18.37
CA GLY A 7 -14.59 15.11 19.21
C GLY A 7 -14.39 15.45 20.68
N SER A 8 -13.14 15.52 21.20
CA SER A 8 -12.90 15.88 22.60
C SER A 8 -11.61 16.66 22.78
N GLU A 9 -11.67 17.75 23.55
CA GLU A 9 -10.49 18.45 24.07
C GLU A 9 -9.77 17.65 25.17
N GLU A 10 -10.38 16.56 25.62
CA GLU A 10 -9.86 15.70 26.67
C GLU A 10 -8.76 14.77 26.15
N PRO A 11 -7.68 14.61 26.93
CA PRO A 11 -6.62 13.67 26.58
C PRO A 11 -7.10 12.23 26.62
N VAL A 12 -6.48 11.38 25.79
CA VAL A 12 -6.77 9.94 25.68
C VAL A 12 -5.49 9.15 25.87
N ASP A 13 -5.53 8.16 26.76
CA ASP A 13 -4.47 7.18 26.95
C ASP A 13 -4.72 5.95 26.08
N PHE A 14 -3.70 5.54 25.36
CA PHE A 14 -3.63 4.29 24.62
C PHE A 14 -2.63 3.37 25.33
N GLN A 15 -3.16 2.40 26.04
CA GLN A 15 -2.38 1.44 26.84
C GLN A 15 -2.14 0.19 25.98
N VAL A 16 -0.92 0.01 25.51
CA VAL A 16 -0.51 -1.15 24.72
C VAL A 16 0.11 -2.19 25.64
N TYR A 17 -0.43 -3.41 25.63
CA TYR A 17 0.08 -4.53 26.42
C TYR A 17 0.46 -5.68 25.49
N ASP A 18 1.60 -6.30 25.79
CA ASP A 18 2.15 -7.48 25.12
C ASP A 18 2.23 -8.63 26.13
N VAL A 19 1.54 -9.73 25.86
CA VAL A 19 1.59 -10.91 26.71
C VAL A 19 2.82 -11.73 26.33
N GLU A 20 3.71 -11.96 27.32
CA GLU A 20 4.97 -12.66 27.07
C GLU A 20 4.74 -14.14 26.83
N LYS A 21 5.19 -14.64 25.65
CA LYS A 21 5.08 -16.06 25.28
C LYS A 21 3.67 -16.63 25.44
N CYS A 22 2.65 -15.90 25.07
CA CYS A 22 1.25 -16.24 25.30
C CYS A 22 0.95 -17.72 25.02
N PHE A 23 1.29 -18.23 23.84
CA PHE A 23 1.04 -19.63 23.44
C PHE A 23 1.76 -20.65 24.34
N ASP A 24 2.93 -20.31 24.86
CA ASP A 24 3.73 -21.19 25.72
C ASP A 24 3.28 -21.18 27.17
N THR A 25 2.44 -20.20 27.56
CA THR A 25 1.99 -20.00 28.94
C THR A 25 0.50 -20.27 29.14
N LEU A 26 -0.27 -20.45 28.06
CA LEU A 26 -1.69 -20.79 28.13
C LEU A 26 -1.92 -22.08 28.91
N TRP A 27 -2.75 -22.02 29.93
CA TRP A 27 -3.10 -23.18 30.73
C TRP A 27 -4.17 -24.02 30.01
N LEU A 28 -3.76 -25.19 29.52
CA LEU A 28 -4.61 -26.06 28.71
C LEU A 28 -5.97 -26.35 29.35
N GLN A 29 -6.01 -26.62 30.66
CA GLN A 29 -7.27 -26.89 31.36
C GLN A 29 -8.20 -25.67 31.33
N GLU A 30 -7.67 -24.45 31.53
CA GLU A 30 -8.47 -23.24 31.52
C GLU A 30 -9.02 -22.93 30.13
N VAL A 31 -8.20 -23.12 29.10
CA VAL A 31 -8.63 -23.00 27.72
C VAL A 31 -9.76 -23.99 27.39
N ILE A 32 -9.66 -25.22 27.87
CA ILE A 32 -10.73 -26.24 27.68
C ILE A 32 -12.01 -25.81 28.37
N ASN A 33 -11.94 -25.25 29.59
CA ASN A 33 -13.09 -24.72 30.30
C ASN A 33 -13.75 -23.59 29.47
N CYS A 34 -12.96 -22.64 28.99
CA CYS A 34 -13.45 -21.54 28.15
C CYS A 34 -14.11 -22.04 26.85
N LEU A 35 -13.50 -23.01 26.19
CA LEU A 35 -14.08 -23.60 24.97
C LEU A 35 -15.39 -24.35 25.26
N TYR A 36 -15.48 -25.02 26.40
CA TYR A 36 -16.72 -25.66 26.84
C TYR A 36 -17.83 -24.63 27.10
N GLU A 37 -17.50 -23.56 27.82
CA GLU A 37 -18.42 -22.43 28.09
C GLU A 37 -18.86 -21.73 26.78
N ALA A 38 -17.95 -21.62 25.81
CA ALA A 38 -18.25 -21.12 24.46
C ALA A 38 -19.09 -22.08 23.60
N GLY A 39 -19.48 -23.24 24.15
CA GLY A 39 -20.37 -24.21 23.48
C GLY A 39 -19.68 -25.31 22.69
N LEU A 40 -18.36 -25.44 22.76
CA LEU A 40 -17.67 -26.57 22.14
C LEU A 40 -17.91 -27.83 22.97
N GLN A 41 -18.65 -28.78 22.43
CA GLN A 41 -19.08 -30.01 23.13
C GLN A 41 -18.57 -31.27 22.44
N ASN A 42 -18.85 -32.44 23.07
CA ASN A 42 -18.57 -33.78 22.54
C ASN A 42 -17.08 -34.13 22.47
N ASN A 43 -16.70 -35.00 21.53
CA ASN A 43 -15.38 -35.57 21.39
C ASN A 43 -14.28 -34.58 20.96
N LYS A 44 -14.62 -33.31 20.68
CA LYS A 44 -13.66 -32.31 20.21
C LYS A 44 -12.75 -31.82 21.34
N LEU A 45 -13.29 -31.63 22.56
CA LEU A 45 -12.49 -31.21 23.71
C LEU A 45 -11.46 -32.28 24.17
N PRO A 46 -11.86 -33.56 24.33
CA PRO A 46 -10.88 -34.62 24.59
C PRO A 46 -9.79 -34.72 23.52
N LEU A 47 -10.12 -34.55 22.23
CA LEU A 47 -9.16 -34.56 21.16
C LEU A 47 -8.13 -33.42 21.31
N LEU A 48 -8.59 -32.20 21.55
CA LEU A 48 -7.74 -31.04 21.78
C LEU A 48 -6.83 -31.25 23.01
N PHE A 49 -7.39 -31.82 24.09
CA PHE A 49 -6.62 -32.15 25.28
C PHE A 49 -5.53 -33.19 24.99
N MET A 50 -5.88 -34.25 24.24
CA MET A 50 -4.92 -35.31 23.90
C MET A 50 -3.79 -34.81 22.98
N GLU A 51 -4.08 -33.91 22.02
CA GLU A 51 -3.07 -33.32 21.15
C GLU A 51 -2.04 -32.49 21.91
N ASN A 52 -2.48 -31.76 22.95
CA ASN A 52 -1.62 -30.79 23.65
C ASN A 52 -1.08 -31.35 24.99
N ASN A 53 -1.69 -32.39 25.54
CA ASN A 53 -1.24 -33.02 26.78
C ASN A 53 -0.15 -34.04 26.46
N ASN A 54 1.05 -33.84 27.01
CA ASN A 54 2.24 -34.66 26.75
C ASN A 54 2.81 -34.55 25.32
N ALA A 55 2.63 -33.40 24.67
CA ALA A 55 3.29 -33.12 23.39
C ALA A 55 4.82 -33.28 23.52
N GLN A 56 5.45 -33.79 22.47
CA GLN A 56 6.91 -33.93 22.43
C GLN A 56 7.51 -33.02 21.39
N VAL A 57 8.55 -32.31 21.76
CA VAL A 57 9.28 -31.40 20.86
C VAL A 57 10.72 -31.89 20.71
N ALA A 58 11.23 -31.87 19.49
CA ALA A 58 12.64 -32.07 19.17
C ALA A 58 13.13 -30.93 18.29
N VAL A 59 14.37 -30.50 18.49
CA VAL A 59 14.99 -29.41 17.71
C VAL A 59 15.81 -30.05 16.58
N LYS A 60 15.54 -29.62 15.34
CA LYS A 60 16.34 -30.00 14.16
C LYS A 60 17.42 -28.95 13.95
N THR A 61 18.68 -29.38 13.97
CA THR A 61 19.86 -28.56 13.70
C THR A 61 20.64 -29.10 12.52
N SER A 62 21.67 -28.40 12.07
CA SER A 62 22.63 -28.90 11.07
C SER A 62 23.37 -30.16 11.52
N GLY A 63 23.50 -30.40 12.85
CA GLY A 63 24.15 -31.58 13.43
C GLY A 63 23.22 -32.77 13.70
N GLY A 64 21.90 -32.66 13.39
CA GLY A 64 20.94 -33.73 13.61
C GLY A 64 19.70 -33.28 14.38
N ILE A 65 18.92 -34.25 14.88
CA ILE A 65 17.71 -34.02 15.67
C ILE A 65 18.04 -34.30 17.13
N SER A 66 17.67 -33.36 18.03
CA SER A 66 17.83 -33.52 19.47
C SER A 66 16.95 -34.63 20.02
N ASN A 67 17.25 -35.08 21.26
CA ASN A 67 16.32 -35.92 22.01
C ASN A 67 14.97 -35.20 22.18
N ARG A 68 13.89 -35.98 22.20
CA ARG A 68 12.54 -35.49 22.42
C ARG A 68 12.36 -35.08 23.89
N VAL A 69 11.77 -33.91 24.10
CA VAL A 69 11.41 -33.40 25.43
C VAL A 69 9.89 -33.35 25.52
N ASN A 70 9.33 -33.88 26.60
CA ASN A 70 7.90 -33.80 26.87
C ASN A 70 7.57 -32.39 27.32
N ILE A 71 6.59 -31.78 26.68
CA ILE A 71 6.06 -30.46 27.04
C ILE A 71 4.65 -30.68 27.58
N ARG A 72 4.39 -30.06 28.73
CA ARG A 72 3.07 -30.12 29.39
C ARG A 72 2.46 -28.72 29.39
N ASN A 73 1.14 -28.65 29.28
CA ASN A 73 0.36 -27.41 29.38
C ASN A 73 0.73 -26.33 28.35
N ILE A 74 1.05 -26.73 27.12
CA ILE A 74 1.33 -25.80 26.03
C ILE A 74 0.34 -26.03 24.90
N ILE A 75 -0.14 -24.93 24.33
CA ILE A 75 -0.81 -24.95 23.06
C ILE A 75 0.25 -24.68 22.00
N MET A 76 0.51 -25.66 21.15
CA MET A 76 1.60 -25.57 20.16
C MET A 76 1.44 -24.36 19.27
N GLN A 77 2.42 -23.47 19.26
CA GLN A 77 2.50 -22.35 18.33
C GLN A 77 2.50 -22.88 16.88
N GLY A 78 1.62 -22.33 16.04
CA GLY A 78 1.43 -22.81 14.66
C GLY A 78 0.45 -23.96 14.52
N SER A 79 -0.15 -24.47 15.60
CA SER A 79 -1.29 -25.37 15.51
C SER A 79 -2.54 -24.61 15.04
N VAL A 80 -3.46 -25.31 14.39
CA VAL A 80 -4.76 -24.75 13.96
C VAL A 80 -5.56 -24.19 15.15
N TRP A 81 -5.40 -24.81 16.32
CA TRP A 81 -6.13 -24.46 17.55
C TRP A 81 -5.49 -23.31 18.33
N GLY A 82 -4.20 -23.06 18.14
CA GLY A 82 -3.44 -22.13 18.98
C GLY A 82 -4.07 -20.75 19.07
N SER A 83 -4.33 -20.13 17.93
CA SER A 83 -4.93 -18.79 17.88
C SER A 83 -6.36 -18.78 18.44
N ILE A 84 -7.15 -19.83 18.16
CA ILE A 84 -8.54 -19.93 18.68
C ILE A 84 -8.51 -20.04 20.21
N CYS A 85 -7.64 -20.85 20.76
CA CYS A 85 -7.49 -21.04 22.20
C CYS A 85 -7.11 -19.74 22.92
N CYS A 86 -6.16 -18.99 22.34
CA CYS A 86 -5.78 -17.69 22.87
C CYS A 86 -6.95 -16.70 22.82
N VAL A 87 -7.63 -16.60 21.68
CA VAL A 87 -8.77 -15.68 21.51
C VAL A 87 -9.89 -15.99 22.53
N VAL A 88 -10.25 -17.27 22.71
CA VAL A 88 -11.34 -17.65 23.63
C VAL A 88 -10.98 -17.35 25.09
N LEU A 89 -9.71 -17.56 25.49
CA LEU A 89 -9.26 -17.17 26.82
C LEU A 89 -9.29 -15.64 27.02
N MET A 90 -8.76 -14.92 26.04
CA MET A 90 -8.68 -13.45 26.10
C MET A 90 -10.06 -12.78 26.04
N ASP A 91 -11.06 -13.42 25.42
CA ASP A 91 -12.44 -12.91 25.33
C ASP A 91 -13.07 -12.66 26.70
N LYS A 92 -12.66 -13.38 27.76
CA LYS A 92 -13.08 -13.11 29.15
C LYS A 92 -12.83 -11.66 29.56
N LEU A 93 -11.70 -11.07 29.14
CA LEU A 93 -11.40 -9.66 29.42
C LEU A 93 -12.39 -8.73 28.70
N GLY A 94 -12.75 -9.05 27.46
CA GLY A 94 -13.76 -8.32 26.69
C GLY A 94 -15.14 -8.39 27.39
N GLN A 95 -15.58 -9.59 27.79
CA GLN A 95 -16.84 -9.80 28.50
C GLN A 95 -16.88 -9.06 29.84
N LEU A 96 -15.77 -9.08 30.60
CA LEU A 96 -15.64 -8.32 31.86
C LEU A 96 -15.77 -6.81 31.61
N ALA A 97 -15.18 -6.30 30.54
CA ALA A 97 -15.26 -4.89 30.19
C ALA A 97 -16.68 -4.49 29.73
N TYR A 98 -17.35 -5.30 28.92
CA TYR A 98 -18.75 -5.04 28.53
C TYR A 98 -19.70 -5.05 29.75
N SER A 99 -19.46 -5.93 30.71
CA SER A 99 -20.23 -5.98 31.96
C SER A 99 -19.97 -4.78 32.87
N ASN A 100 -18.93 -3.99 32.62
CA ASN A 100 -18.55 -2.84 33.44
C ASN A 100 -18.23 -1.63 32.54
N PRO A 101 -19.23 -0.76 32.27
CA PRO A 101 -19.07 0.39 31.36
C PRO A 101 -17.93 1.36 31.73
N ASP A 102 -17.51 1.38 33.01
CA ASP A 102 -16.36 2.21 33.42
C ASP A 102 -15.02 1.76 32.83
N LEU A 103 -14.94 0.53 32.34
CA LEU A 103 -13.78 -0.03 31.65
C LEU A 103 -13.77 0.25 30.15
N CYS A 104 -14.91 0.70 29.60
CA CYS A 104 -15.05 1.01 28.19
C CYS A 104 -14.73 2.49 27.89
N TYR A 105 -14.12 2.71 26.75
CA TYR A 105 -14.11 4.02 26.11
C TYR A 105 -15.41 4.26 25.37
N PHE A 106 -16.04 5.41 25.53
CA PHE A 106 -17.26 5.73 24.80
C PHE A 106 -16.95 6.56 23.55
N TYR A 107 -17.00 5.91 22.38
CA TYR A 107 -16.86 6.59 21.11
C TYR A 107 -18.07 7.50 20.85
N LYS A 108 -17.82 8.79 20.59
CA LYS A 108 -18.87 9.84 20.44
C LYS A 108 -19.87 9.89 21.61
N GLY A 109 -19.53 9.30 22.75
CA GLY A 109 -20.44 9.18 23.90
C GLY A 109 -21.56 8.13 23.73
N MET A 110 -21.59 7.41 22.61
CA MET A 110 -22.65 6.46 22.25
C MET A 110 -22.20 5.00 22.27
N VAL A 111 -21.05 4.69 21.71
CA VAL A 111 -20.60 3.31 21.52
C VAL A 111 -19.57 2.93 22.57
N ALA A 112 -19.91 1.95 23.41
CA ALA A 112 -18.99 1.40 24.41
C ALA A 112 -17.91 0.56 23.72
N THR A 113 -16.67 1.02 23.78
CA THR A 113 -15.52 0.35 23.19
C THR A 113 -14.70 -0.29 24.30
N PRO A 114 -14.75 -1.61 24.47
CA PRO A 114 -13.90 -2.32 25.45
C PRO A 114 -12.44 -2.28 25.03
N PRO A 115 -11.50 -2.79 25.84
CA PRO A 115 -10.13 -3.05 25.39
C PRO A 115 -10.14 -3.89 24.12
N LEU A 116 -9.47 -3.40 23.07
CA LEU A 116 -9.35 -4.10 21.81
C LEU A 116 -8.32 -5.21 21.94
N GLN A 117 -8.62 -6.38 21.41
CA GLN A 117 -7.78 -7.57 21.54
C GLN A 117 -7.57 -8.21 20.19
N MET A 118 -6.35 -8.66 19.94
CA MET A 118 -6.02 -9.46 18.78
C MET A 118 -5.01 -10.54 19.17
N VAL A 119 -5.53 -11.72 19.50
CA VAL A 119 -4.79 -12.84 20.06
C VAL A 119 -4.17 -12.43 21.41
N ASP A 120 -2.88 -12.11 21.45
CA ASP A 120 -2.10 -11.70 22.62
C ASP A 120 -1.91 -10.18 22.75
N ASP A 121 -2.16 -9.43 21.69
CA ASP A 121 -2.08 -7.96 21.70
C ASP A 121 -3.33 -7.35 22.35
N ILE A 122 -3.16 -6.53 23.40
CA ILE A 122 -4.26 -5.80 24.05
C ILE A 122 -4.03 -4.30 23.91
N LEU A 123 -5.09 -3.57 23.51
CA LEU A 123 -5.12 -2.11 23.45
C LEU A 123 -6.23 -1.56 24.33
N GLY A 124 -5.87 -1.00 25.48
CA GLY A 124 -6.77 -0.22 26.31
C GLY A 124 -6.88 1.21 25.81
N ILE A 125 -8.10 1.75 25.73
CA ILE A 125 -8.36 3.13 25.34
C ILE A 125 -9.18 3.78 26.44
N GLN A 126 -8.70 4.90 27.02
CA GLN A 126 -9.45 5.59 28.07
C GLN A 126 -9.25 7.11 28.02
N LYS A 127 -10.30 7.83 28.35
CA LYS A 127 -10.25 9.24 28.71
C LYS A 127 -9.92 9.36 30.20
N CYS A 128 -9.09 10.32 30.56
CA CYS A 128 -8.69 10.70 31.91
C CYS A 128 -7.94 9.62 32.75
N SER A 129 -7.16 10.11 33.69
CA SER A 129 -6.27 9.33 34.52
C SER A 129 -6.96 8.28 35.39
N ARG A 130 -8.11 8.59 36.01
CA ARG A 130 -8.82 7.67 36.92
C ARG A 130 -9.34 6.41 36.20
N LYS A 131 -9.96 6.58 35.01
CA LYS A 131 -10.43 5.43 34.23
C LYS A 131 -9.29 4.63 33.64
N SER A 132 -8.21 5.29 33.20
CA SER A 132 -6.98 4.64 32.75
C SER A 132 -6.35 3.77 33.83
N LEU A 133 -6.24 4.27 35.06
CA LEU A 133 -5.73 3.51 36.21
C LEU A 133 -6.60 2.31 36.56
N ARG A 134 -7.93 2.48 36.51
CA ARG A 134 -8.88 1.38 36.78
C ARG A 134 -8.76 0.27 35.72
N LEU A 135 -8.74 0.64 34.46
CA LEU A 135 -8.56 -0.33 33.37
C LEU A 135 -7.21 -1.06 33.50
N ASN A 136 -6.13 -0.34 33.75
CA ASN A 136 -4.81 -0.91 33.95
C ASN A 136 -4.80 -1.92 35.11
N SER A 137 -5.45 -1.59 36.26
CA SER A 137 -5.57 -2.52 37.39
C SER A 137 -6.32 -3.78 37.02
N VAL A 138 -7.44 -3.65 36.28
CA VAL A 138 -8.26 -4.81 35.85
C VAL A 138 -7.48 -5.70 34.88
N ILE A 139 -6.77 -5.12 33.92
CA ILE A 139 -5.94 -5.90 32.99
C ILE A 139 -4.84 -6.66 33.75
N ASN A 140 -4.10 -6.01 34.66
CA ASN A 140 -3.08 -6.70 35.47
C ASN A 140 -3.69 -7.85 36.27
N THR A 141 -4.81 -7.62 36.95
CA THR A 141 -5.51 -8.66 37.73
C THR A 141 -5.97 -9.81 36.87
N PHE A 142 -6.54 -9.53 35.67
CA PHE A 142 -6.94 -10.57 34.72
C PHE A 142 -5.75 -11.42 34.29
N ILE A 143 -4.64 -10.79 33.89
CA ILE A 143 -3.41 -11.47 33.47
C ILE A 143 -2.85 -12.37 34.60
N GLU A 144 -2.87 -11.88 35.85
CA GLU A 144 -2.44 -12.67 37.02
C GLU A 144 -3.37 -13.86 37.29
N LEU A 145 -4.69 -13.67 37.20
CA LEU A 145 -5.69 -14.74 37.41
C LEU A 145 -5.57 -15.84 36.37
N GLU A 146 -5.35 -15.47 35.10
CA GLU A 146 -5.17 -16.41 33.99
C GLU A 146 -3.72 -16.97 33.93
N LYS A 147 -2.87 -16.64 34.90
CA LYS A 147 -1.46 -17.08 35.00
C LYS A 147 -0.61 -16.71 33.78
N LEU A 148 -0.97 -15.64 33.11
CA LEU A 148 -0.21 -15.05 32.03
C LEU A 148 0.81 -14.04 32.59
N THR A 149 1.73 -13.60 31.74
CA THR A 149 2.75 -12.62 32.11
C THR A 149 2.78 -11.51 31.08
N LEU A 150 2.79 -10.26 31.52
CA LEU A 150 3.00 -9.10 30.64
C LEU A 150 4.48 -8.82 30.47
N SER A 151 4.89 -8.43 29.28
CA SER A 151 6.25 -7.99 29.01
C SER A 151 6.46 -6.54 29.46
N GLU A 152 7.12 -6.31 30.59
CA GLU A 152 7.39 -4.96 31.11
C GLU A 152 8.07 -4.04 30.07
N LYS A 153 8.90 -4.62 29.21
CA LYS A 153 9.66 -3.87 28.19
C LYS A 153 8.85 -3.48 26.99
N LYS A 154 7.72 -4.16 26.73
CA LYS A 154 6.89 -3.95 25.53
C LYS A 154 5.52 -3.34 25.87
N CYS A 155 5.19 -3.24 27.16
CA CYS A 155 3.98 -2.57 27.60
C CYS A 155 4.23 -1.07 27.71
N HIS A 156 3.47 -0.28 26.96
CA HIS A 156 3.67 1.17 26.88
C HIS A 156 2.35 1.93 26.89
N ASN A 157 2.39 3.14 27.44
CA ASN A 157 1.29 4.09 27.33
C ASN A 157 1.63 5.19 26.32
N VAL A 158 0.72 5.45 25.38
CA VAL A 158 0.80 6.60 24.48
C VAL A 158 -0.29 7.59 24.84
N HIS A 159 0.11 8.71 25.41
CA HIS A 159 -0.80 9.78 25.78
C HIS A 159 -1.02 10.73 24.59
N VAL A 160 -2.28 10.86 24.17
CA VAL A 160 -2.69 11.74 23.07
C VAL A 160 -3.46 12.92 23.63
N GLY A 161 -2.83 14.09 23.70
CA GLY A 161 -3.43 15.31 24.24
C GLY A 161 -2.43 16.45 24.42
N LYS A 162 -2.94 17.65 24.72
CA LYS A 162 -2.11 18.86 24.84
C LYS A 162 -1.28 18.91 26.14
N ASN A 163 -1.68 18.19 27.18
CA ASN A 163 -1.08 18.27 28.52
C ASN A 163 -0.43 16.95 28.92
N GLN A 164 0.88 16.79 28.68
CA GLN A 164 1.63 15.59 29.10
C GLN A 164 1.72 15.44 30.65
N ALA A 165 1.48 16.50 31.41
CA ALA A 165 1.46 16.46 32.89
C ALA A 165 0.29 15.64 33.47
N GLN A 166 -0.68 15.25 32.66
CA GLN A 166 -1.84 14.45 33.08
C GLN A 166 -1.71 12.96 32.75
N CYS A 167 -0.52 12.50 32.36
CA CYS A 167 -0.27 11.08 32.13
C CYS A 167 -0.53 10.26 33.40
N SER A 168 -1.31 9.19 33.27
CA SER A 168 -1.62 8.25 34.36
C SER A 168 -0.36 7.49 34.78
N ASP A 169 -0.19 7.25 36.10
CA ASP A 169 0.86 6.38 36.63
C ASP A 169 0.46 4.90 36.51
N LEU A 170 0.43 4.41 35.27
CA LEU A 170 0.11 3.02 34.93
C LEU A 170 1.24 2.09 35.36
N LYS A 171 0.90 0.85 35.73
CA LYS A 171 1.86 -0.13 36.22
C LYS A 171 1.68 -1.48 35.54
N VAL A 172 2.79 -2.20 35.40
CA VAL A 172 2.85 -3.62 34.99
C VAL A 172 3.70 -4.33 36.04
N HIS A 173 3.17 -5.37 36.69
CA HIS A 173 3.82 -6.07 37.81
C HIS A 173 4.34 -5.14 38.93
N GLY A 174 3.57 -4.09 39.22
CA GLY A 174 3.94 -3.09 40.24
C GLY A 174 4.96 -2.04 39.80
N GLN A 175 5.63 -2.22 38.67
CA GLN A 175 6.56 -1.26 38.07
C GLN A 175 5.83 -0.25 37.18
N LYS A 176 6.34 0.98 37.13
CA LYS A 176 5.74 2.03 36.30
C LYS A 176 5.85 1.68 34.79
N MET A 177 4.71 1.62 34.11
CA MET A 177 4.65 1.48 32.66
C MET A 177 5.30 2.70 31.99
N SER A 178 6.14 2.48 31.01
CA SER A 178 6.81 3.58 30.30
C SER A 178 5.85 4.35 29.39
N ASN A 179 5.97 5.68 29.41
CA ASN A 179 5.27 6.52 28.46
C ASN A 179 6.09 6.63 27.17
N SER A 180 5.49 6.25 26.06
CA SER A 180 6.11 6.34 24.74
C SER A 180 5.48 7.44 23.90
N LYS A 181 6.29 8.07 23.03
CA LYS A 181 5.78 9.01 22.03
C LYS A 181 5.00 8.31 20.93
N GLN A 182 5.35 7.07 20.65
CA GLN A 182 4.68 6.24 19.64
C GLN A 182 4.86 4.76 19.93
N GLU A 183 3.82 3.98 19.62
CA GLU A 183 3.84 2.53 19.66
C GLU A 183 3.25 1.92 18.40
N THR A 184 3.58 0.65 18.15
CA THR A 184 3.01 -0.08 17.03
C THR A 184 1.91 -1.00 17.54
N TYR A 185 0.71 -0.86 16.99
CA TYR A 185 -0.39 -1.79 17.25
C TYR A 185 -0.94 -2.29 15.91
N LEU A 186 -0.96 -3.61 15.71
CA LEU A 186 -1.40 -4.29 14.48
C LEU A 186 -0.79 -3.68 13.20
N GLY A 187 0.48 -3.29 13.30
CA GLY A 187 1.26 -2.77 12.17
C GLY A 187 1.13 -1.28 11.89
N ASP A 188 0.24 -0.55 12.54
CA ASP A 188 0.13 0.91 12.44
C ASP A 188 0.70 1.60 13.68
N LYS A 189 1.09 2.86 13.52
CA LYS A 189 1.68 3.65 14.61
C LYS A 189 0.63 4.43 15.36
N ILE A 190 0.51 4.19 16.68
CA ILE A 190 -0.18 5.06 17.60
C ILE A 190 0.83 6.12 18.05
N HIS A 191 0.58 7.39 17.74
CA HIS A 191 1.50 8.49 18.04
C HIS A 191 0.83 9.56 18.89
N GLN A 192 1.59 10.18 19.81
CA GLN A 192 1.10 11.24 20.72
C GLN A 192 0.41 12.43 20.01
N SER A 193 0.77 12.70 18.76
CA SER A 193 0.11 13.74 17.96
C SER A 193 -1.30 13.34 17.48
N GLY A 194 -1.68 12.07 17.57
CA GLY A 194 -2.93 11.53 17.03
C GLY A 194 -3.05 11.64 15.51
N THR A 195 -1.93 11.69 14.76
CA THR A 195 -1.92 11.79 13.29
C THR A 195 -1.43 10.50 12.65
N LEU A 196 -1.79 10.28 11.38
CA LEU A 196 -1.34 9.12 10.60
C LEU A 196 0.11 9.24 10.09
N ARG A 197 0.70 10.43 10.12
CA ARG A 197 2.02 10.69 9.52
C ARG A 197 3.11 9.70 9.92
N PRO A 198 3.26 9.30 11.20
CA PRO A 198 4.24 8.29 11.58
C PRO A 198 3.99 6.91 10.95
N THR A 199 2.71 6.51 10.81
CA THR A 199 2.32 5.30 10.07
C THR A 199 2.75 5.42 8.61
N ILE A 200 2.39 6.49 7.92
CA ILE A 200 2.73 6.72 6.51
C ILE A 200 4.24 6.71 6.30
N GLN A 201 5.01 7.39 7.15
CA GLN A 201 6.49 7.37 7.08
C GLN A 201 7.06 5.96 7.24
N SER A 202 6.53 5.17 8.18
CA SER A 202 6.92 3.77 8.35
C SER A 202 6.59 2.92 7.11
N ARG A 203 5.44 3.15 6.48
CA ARG A 203 5.03 2.47 5.25
C ARG A 203 5.91 2.85 4.07
N ILE A 204 6.27 4.12 3.93
CA ILE A 204 7.20 4.61 2.91
C ILE A 204 8.57 3.94 3.05
N SER A 205 9.10 3.86 4.27
CA SER A 205 10.38 3.17 4.51
C SER A 205 10.35 1.69 4.10
N LYS A 206 9.24 0.99 4.41
CA LYS A 206 9.02 -0.39 3.94
C LYS A 206 8.87 -0.46 2.42
N GLY A 207 8.22 0.54 1.82
CA GLY A 207 8.07 0.68 0.37
C GLY A 207 9.40 0.75 -0.35
N PHE A 208 10.36 1.53 0.14
CA PHE A 208 11.72 1.58 -0.43
C PHE A 208 12.42 0.22 -0.38
N GLY A 209 12.29 -0.52 0.73
CA GLY A 209 12.81 -1.88 0.82
C GLY A 209 12.19 -2.82 -0.21
N ALA A 210 10.86 -2.74 -0.40
CA ALA A 210 10.16 -3.53 -1.41
C ALA A 210 10.61 -3.17 -2.83
N ILE A 211 10.78 -1.87 -3.15
CA ILE A 211 11.30 -1.41 -4.45
C ILE A 211 12.65 -2.02 -4.74
N SER A 212 13.60 -1.93 -3.81
CA SER A 212 14.94 -2.49 -3.98
C SER A 212 14.90 -4.00 -4.27
N SER A 213 14.07 -4.74 -3.54
CA SER A 213 13.89 -6.18 -3.74
C SER A 213 13.24 -6.51 -5.09
N ILE A 214 12.20 -5.77 -5.47
CA ILE A 214 11.51 -5.96 -6.76
C ILE A 214 12.46 -5.67 -7.92
N LEU A 215 13.19 -4.55 -7.88
CA LEU A 215 14.11 -4.18 -8.95
C LEU A 215 15.28 -5.15 -9.06
N ALA A 216 15.77 -5.70 -7.95
CA ALA A 216 16.77 -6.78 -8.00
C ALA A 216 16.24 -8.00 -8.77
N ILE A 217 15.01 -8.44 -8.48
CA ILE A 217 14.38 -9.59 -9.17
C ILE A 217 14.15 -9.29 -10.66
N VAL A 218 13.52 -8.15 -10.99
CA VAL A 218 13.15 -7.86 -12.38
C VAL A 218 14.35 -7.55 -13.28
N ASN A 219 15.46 -7.09 -12.71
CA ASN A 219 16.68 -6.83 -13.47
C ASN A 219 17.38 -8.10 -13.94
N GLU A 220 17.15 -9.23 -13.27
CA GLU A 220 17.64 -10.55 -13.70
C GLU A 220 16.83 -11.15 -14.87
N ILE A 221 15.68 -10.55 -15.20
CA ILE A 221 14.81 -11.06 -16.28
C ILE A 221 15.26 -10.44 -17.61
N PRO A 222 15.79 -11.23 -18.56
CA PRO A 222 16.40 -10.71 -19.80
C PRO A 222 15.35 -10.22 -20.80
N LEU A 223 14.14 -10.79 -20.81
CA LEU A 223 13.09 -10.46 -21.77
C LEU A 223 12.18 -9.35 -21.24
N ALA A 224 12.07 -8.24 -21.99
CA ALA A 224 11.37 -7.04 -21.56
C ALA A 224 9.90 -7.28 -21.18
N HIS A 225 9.16 -8.06 -21.96
CA HIS A 225 7.74 -8.36 -21.68
C HIS A 225 7.57 -9.17 -20.38
N TRP A 226 8.44 -10.16 -20.11
CA TRP A 226 8.45 -10.91 -18.85
C TRP A 226 8.85 -10.01 -17.67
N ARG A 227 9.86 -9.15 -17.88
CA ARG A 227 10.32 -8.18 -16.86
C ARG A 227 9.18 -7.24 -16.44
N ILE A 228 8.48 -6.64 -17.40
CA ILE A 228 7.38 -5.70 -17.13
C ILE A 228 6.20 -6.43 -16.45
N GLU A 229 5.80 -7.59 -16.99
CA GLU A 229 4.71 -8.37 -16.39
C GLU A 229 5.03 -8.81 -14.97
N ALA A 230 6.22 -9.34 -14.72
CA ALA A 230 6.68 -9.71 -13.38
C ALA A 230 6.73 -8.49 -12.46
N GLY A 231 7.30 -7.37 -12.93
CA GLY A 231 7.37 -6.13 -12.18
C GLY A 231 6.00 -5.62 -11.74
N MET A 232 5.00 -5.65 -12.63
CA MET A 232 3.63 -5.24 -12.29
C MET A 232 2.95 -6.20 -11.32
N LYS A 233 3.18 -7.50 -11.42
CA LYS A 233 2.70 -8.48 -10.44
C LYS A 233 3.35 -8.30 -9.07
N LEU A 234 4.67 -8.07 -9.04
CA LEU A 234 5.41 -7.81 -7.80
C LEU A 234 5.05 -6.45 -7.17
N ARG A 235 4.78 -5.42 -8.01
CA ARG A 235 4.21 -4.14 -7.53
C ARG A 235 2.92 -4.40 -6.74
N GLN A 236 2.01 -5.21 -7.26
CA GLN A 236 0.77 -5.53 -6.55
C GLN A 236 1.03 -6.36 -5.27
N ALA A 237 1.81 -7.43 -5.38
CA ALA A 237 1.97 -8.40 -4.30
C ALA A 237 2.86 -7.90 -3.14
N MET A 238 3.96 -7.24 -3.45
CA MET A 238 4.96 -6.85 -2.44
C MET A 238 4.85 -5.36 -2.09
N PHE A 239 4.79 -4.48 -3.11
CA PHE A 239 4.81 -3.04 -2.86
C PHE A 239 3.46 -2.53 -2.35
N LEU A 240 2.37 -2.65 -3.14
CA LEU A 240 1.07 -2.11 -2.77
C LEU A 240 0.49 -2.78 -1.53
N ASN A 241 0.58 -4.11 -1.41
CA ASN A 241 0.06 -4.80 -0.23
C ASN A 241 0.86 -4.48 1.03
N GLY A 242 2.17 -4.32 0.94
CA GLY A 242 3.02 -3.95 2.08
C GLY A 242 2.89 -2.47 2.47
N THR A 243 2.95 -1.57 1.49
CA THR A 243 2.95 -0.12 1.69
C THR A 243 1.56 0.40 2.08
N LEU A 244 0.50 -0.19 1.53
CA LEU A 244 -0.89 0.19 1.79
C LEU A 244 -1.60 -0.79 2.74
N PHE A 245 -0.87 -1.53 3.56
CA PHE A 245 -1.47 -2.41 4.57
C PHE A 245 -2.30 -1.61 5.57
N ASN A 246 -3.53 -2.03 5.87
CA ASN A 246 -4.54 -1.37 6.70
C ASN A 246 -5.03 -0.01 6.15
N SER A 247 -4.76 0.33 4.89
CA SER A 247 -5.11 1.64 4.34
C SER A 247 -6.61 1.89 4.24
N GLU A 248 -7.43 0.87 4.27
CA GLU A 248 -8.88 0.95 4.39
C GLU A 248 -9.34 1.66 5.67
N ALA A 249 -8.54 1.57 6.75
CA ALA A 249 -8.79 2.21 8.04
C ALA A 249 -8.10 3.58 8.21
N TRP A 250 -7.37 4.09 7.22
CA TRP A 250 -6.66 5.36 7.33
C TRP A 250 -7.60 6.56 7.16
N HIS A 251 -8.12 7.02 8.28
CA HIS A 251 -8.99 8.21 8.31
C HIS A 251 -8.15 9.49 8.45
N GLY A 252 -8.47 10.49 7.64
CA GLY A 252 -7.83 11.79 7.71
C GLY A 252 -6.38 11.79 7.22
N ILE A 253 -6.04 10.87 6.30
CA ILE A 253 -4.81 10.99 5.50
C ILE A 253 -4.86 12.32 4.74
N LYS A 254 -3.75 13.02 4.70
CA LYS A 254 -3.62 14.32 4.04
C LYS A 254 -3.12 14.16 2.61
N ASP A 255 -3.38 15.15 1.77
CA ASP A 255 -2.95 15.14 0.37
C ASP A 255 -1.42 15.03 0.23
N ASP A 256 -0.64 15.72 1.08
CA ASP A 256 0.81 15.61 1.08
C ASP A 256 1.31 14.20 1.45
N GLU A 257 0.58 13.48 2.30
CA GLU A 257 0.88 12.10 2.67
C GLU A 257 0.56 11.12 1.53
N VAL A 258 -0.53 11.36 0.80
CA VAL A 258 -0.87 10.61 -0.41
C VAL A 258 0.18 10.85 -1.50
N GLU A 259 0.58 12.12 -1.73
CA GLU A 259 1.62 12.48 -2.69
C GLU A 259 2.96 11.78 -2.38
N MET A 260 3.32 11.65 -1.11
CA MET A 260 4.53 10.90 -0.70
C MET A 260 4.44 9.42 -1.10
N LEU A 261 3.28 8.79 -0.95
CA LEU A 261 3.05 7.40 -1.38
C LEU A 261 3.07 7.26 -2.91
N GLU A 262 2.54 8.23 -3.63
CA GLU A 262 2.56 8.25 -5.10
C GLU A 262 3.97 8.39 -5.65
N LYS A 263 4.80 9.23 -5.05
CA LYS A 263 6.22 9.41 -5.45
C LYS A 263 7.04 8.12 -5.36
N ILE A 264 6.82 7.31 -4.33
CA ILE A 264 7.53 6.03 -4.24
C ILE A 264 6.99 4.98 -5.22
N ASP A 265 5.69 5.00 -5.53
CA ASP A 265 5.10 4.15 -6.57
C ASP A 265 5.59 4.55 -7.97
N GLU A 266 5.67 5.86 -8.25
CA GLU A 266 6.29 6.39 -9.46
C GLU A 266 7.74 5.91 -9.60
N ALA A 267 8.54 5.98 -8.54
CA ALA A 267 9.92 5.51 -8.56
C ALA A 267 10.02 4.01 -8.90
N LEU A 268 9.09 3.18 -8.39
CA LEU A 268 9.01 1.76 -8.74
C LEU A 268 8.68 1.57 -10.23
N LEU A 269 7.65 2.27 -10.75
CA LEU A 269 7.26 2.16 -12.16
C LEU A 269 8.41 2.60 -13.09
N ARG A 270 9.12 3.69 -12.74
CA ARG A 270 10.32 4.12 -13.48
C ARG A 270 11.40 3.03 -13.49
N GLY A 271 11.63 2.38 -12.36
CA GLY A 271 12.60 1.28 -12.27
C GLY A 271 12.20 0.07 -13.10
N ILE A 272 10.93 -0.36 -13.08
CA ILE A 272 10.42 -1.49 -13.88
C ILE A 272 10.59 -1.20 -15.38
N LEU A 273 10.26 0.00 -15.83
CA LEU A 273 10.34 0.42 -17.23
C LEU A 273 11.74 0.85 -17.66
N ASN A 274 12.67 1.01 -16.72
CA ASN A 274 13.95 1.68 -16.95
C ASN A 274 13.76 3.08 -17.57
N ALA A 275 12.72 3.81 -17.11
CA ALA A 275 12.28 5.05 -17.69
C ALA A 275 13.11 6.24 -17.21
N HIS A 276 13.36 7.19 -18.14
CA HIS A 276 14.12 8.41 -17.83
C HIS A 276 13.38 9.30 -16.80
N ALA A 277 14.15 9.97 -15.91
CA ALA A 277 13.60 10.82 -14.84
C ALA A 277 12.67 11.96 -15.35
N LYS A 278 12.82 12.40 -16.60
CA LYS A 278 12.03 13.49 -17.19
C LYS A 278 10.79 13.03 -17.97
N MET A 279 10.55 11.72 -18.01
CA MET A 279 9.34 11.18 -18.61
C MET A 279 8.12 11.61 -17.80
N PRO A 280 7.03 12.07 -18.43
CA PRO A 280 5.80 12.42 -17.73
C PRO A 280 5.29 11.26 -16.88
N VAL A 281 4.84 11.57 -15.66
CA VAL A 281 4.36 10.54 -14.71
C VAL A 281 3.13 9.86 -15.24
N GLU A 282 2.24 10.62 -15.89
CA GLU A 282 1.01 10.15 -16.49
C GLU A 282 1.27 9.05 -17.54
N ALA A 283 2.36 9.20 -18.30
CA ALA A 283 2.75 8.20 -19.29
C ALA A 283 3.12 6.86 -18.63
N LEU A 284 3.79 6.88 -17.48
CA LEU A 284 4.13 5.65 -16.76
C LEU A 284 2.87 4.86 -16.38
N PHE A 285 1.86 5.56 -15.86
CA PHE A 285 0.60 4.94 -15.45
C PHE A 285 -0.23 4.50 -16.65
N LEU A 286 -0.37 5.35 -17.68
CA LEU A 286 -1.15 5.05 -18.89
C LEU A 286 -0.56 3.88 -19.68
N GLU A 287 0.76 3.84 -19.86
CA GLU A 287 1.43 2.80 -20.63
C GLU A 287 1.49 1.45 -19.90
N THR A 288 1.57 1.46 -18.56
CA THR A 288 1.57 0.23 -17.76
C THR A 288 0.19 -0.22 -17.30
N GLY A 289 -0.84 0.60 -17.48
CA GLY A 289 -2.17 0.32 -16.94
C GLY A 289 -2.23 0.37 -15.41
N ALA A 290 -1.26 1.01 -14.77
CA ALA A 290 -1.21 1.16 -13.32
C ALA A 290 -2.28 2.15 -12.83
N ILE A 291 -2.85 1.86 -11.67
CA ILE A 291 -3.79 2.76 -11.00
C ILE A 291 -3.01 3.61 -10.01
N PRO A 292 -3.20 4.96 -10.00
CA PRO A 292 -2.61 5.86 -8.99
C PRO A 292 -3.03 5.50 -7.56
N VAL A 293 -2.13 5.73 -6.59
CA VAL A 293 -2.32 5.31 -5.19
C VAL A 293 -3.57 5.91 -4.57
N HIS A 294 -3.88 7.20 -4.81
CA HIS A 294 -5.08 7.84 -4.27
C HIS A 294 -6.38 7.11 -4.65
N LEU A 295 -6.46 6.57 -5.88
CA LEU A 295 -7.62 5.78 -6.33
C LEU A 295 -7.62 4.36 -5.77
N ILE A 296 -6.45 3.78 -5.51
CA ILE A 296 -6.35 2.48 -4.81
C ILE A 296 -6.87 2.62 -3.37
N LEU A 297 -6.53 3.71 -2.68
CA LEU A 297 -7.02 3.98 -1.34
C LEU A 297 -8.55 4.08 -1.31
N LYS A 298 -9.17 4.79 -2.26
CA LYS A 298 -10.62 4.86 -2.42
C LYS A 298 -11.24 3.48 -2.66
N SER A 299 -10.66 2.70 -3.56
CA SER A 299 -11.09 1.32 -3.83
C SER A 299 -11.09 0.45 -2.58
N ARG A 300 -10.03 0.52 -1.75
CA ARG A 300 -9.92 -0.26 -0.52
C ARG A 300 -10.99 0.12 0.49
N ARG A 301 -11.21 1.42 0.73
CA ARG A 301 -12.27 1.90 1.63
C ARG A 301 -13.66 1.48 1.18
N LEU A 302 -13.97 1.60 -0.11
CA LEU A 302 -15.26 1.17 -0.66
C LEU A 302 -15.47 -0.35 -0.55
N CYS A 303 -14.43 -1.15 -0.78
CA CYS A 303 -14.51 -2.59 -0.56
C CYS A 303 -14.70 -2.93 0.93
N TYR A 304 -14.04 -2.19 1.84
CA TYR A 304 -14.19 -2.39 3.27
C TYR A 304 -15.58 -1.98 3.78
N LEU A 305 -16.19 -0.92 3.20
CA LEU A 305 -17.58 -0.56 3.49
C LEU A 305 -18.52 -1.75 3.37
N LYS A 306 -18.39 -2.54 2.30
CA LYS A 306 -19.21 -3.74 2.14
C LYS A 306 -19.01 -4.76 3.27
N THR A 307 -17.79 -4.90 3.75
CA THR A 307 -17.48 -5.77 4.89
C THR A 307 -18.19 -5.28 6.16
N ILE A 308 -18.18 -3.97 6.41
CA ILE A 308 -18.88 -3.36 7.54
C ILE A 308 -20.39 -3.58 7.43
N LEU A 309 -20.98 -3.28 6.28
CA LEU A 309 -22.43 -3.37 6.04
C LEU A 309 -22.99 -4.80 6.13
N LYS A 310 -22.15 -5.82 5.99
CA LYS A 310 -22.54 -7.23 6.13
C LYS A 310 -22.44 -7.77 7.55
N ARG A 311 -21.81 -7.04 8.45
CA ARG A 311 -21.68 -7.46 9.85
C ARG A 311 -22.97 -7.22 10.61
N ASP A 312 -23.15 -7.97 11.69
CA ASP A 312 -24.27 -7.75 12.58
C ASP A 312 -24.23 -6.33 13.16
N SER A 313 -25.42 -5.75 13.34
CA SER A 313 -25.59 -4.39 13.86
C SER A 313 -24.98 -4.19 15.25
N GLU A 314 -24.85 -5.27 16.04
CA GLU A 314 -24.28 -5.29 17.39
C GLU A 314 -22.75 -5.47 17.39
N GLU A 315 -22.13 -5.72 16.23
CA GLU A 315 -20.67 -5.75 16.17
C GLU A 315 -20.11 -4.34 16.29
N LEU A 316 -19.04 -4.18 17.10
CA LEU A 316 -18.43 -2.89 17.41
C LEU A 316 -18.14 -2.01 16.19
N VAL A 317 -17.66 -2.61 15.08
CA VAL A 317 -17.35 -1.86 13.85
C VAL A 317 -18.62 -1.30 13.19
N SER A 318 -19.74 -2.05 13.24
CA SER A 318 -21.05 -1.62 12.74
C SER A 318 -21.65 -0.53 13.62
N GLU A 319 -21.56 -0.68 14.94
CA GLU A 319 -22.00 0.34 15.90
C GLU A 319 -21.25 1.66 15.69
N ILE A 320 -19.90 1.61 15.52
CA ILE A 320 -19.09 2.79 15.25
C ILE A 320 -19.49 3.45 13.94
N TYR A 321 -19.71 2.67 12.87
CA TYR A 321 -20.17 3.19 11.59
C TYR A 321 -21.53 3.87 11.68
N ASN A 322 -22.48 3.25 12.37
CA ASN A 322 -23.82 3.80 12.60
C ASN A 322 -23.77 5.08 13.47
N ALA A 323 -22.91 5.12 14.48
CA ALA A 323 -22.69 6.31 15.28
C ALA A 323 -22.09 7.46 14.44
N GLN A 324 -21.20 7.16 13.50
CA GLN A 324 -20.69 8.17 12.55
C GLN A 324 -21.78 8.70 11.62
N LYS A 325 -22.69 7.84 11.17
CA LYS A 325 -23.83 8.26 10.34
C LYS A 325 -24.84 9.13 11.11
N SER A 326 -25.03 8.84 12.39
CA SER A 326 -25.97 9.58 13.25
C SER A 326 -25.45 10.98 13.63
N ASP A 327 -24.14 11.12 13.82
CA ASP A 327 -23.47 12.38 14.16
C ASP A 327 -22.17 12.50 13.33
N PRO A 328 -22.29 12.82 12.01
CA PRO A 328 -21.15 12.82 11.12
C PRO A 328 -20.21 14.00 11.37
N THR A 329 -18.91 13.73 11.47
CA THR A 329 -17.85 14.73 11.57
C THR A 329 -16.87 14.60 10.40
N ALA A 330 -16.34 15.73 9.95
CA ALA A 330 -15.39 15.75 8.84
C ALA A 330 -14.20 14.80 9.10
N GLY A 331 -13.99 13.83 8.23
CA GLY A 331 -12.98 12.79 8.32
C GLY A 331 -13.48 11.47 8.93
N ASP A 332 -14.75 11.34 9.28
CA ASP A 332 -15.35 10.05 9.61
C ASP A 332 -15.42 9.15 8.36
N PHE A 333 -15.37 7.83 8.60
CA PHE A 333 -15.35 6.85 7.51
C PHE A 333 -16.59 6.95 6.62
N CYS A 334 -17.77 7.19 7.18
CA CYS A 334 -19.01 7.37 6.42
C CYS A 334 -18.90 8.51 5.40
N ILE A 335 -18.33 9.66 5.80
CA ILE A 335 -18.12 10.81 4.90
C ILE A 335 -17.06 10.50 3.83
N LEU A 336 -15.98 9.80 4.23
CA LEU A 336 -14.92 9.45 3.29
C LEU A 336 -15.42 8.51 2.19
N VAL A 337 -16.18 7.47 2.53
CA VAL A 337 -16.70 6.53 1.53
C VAL A 337 -17.77 7.14 0.62
N GLU A 338 -18.57 8.09 1.13
CA GLU A 338 -19.50 8.86 0.29
C GLU A 338 -18.76 9.73 -0.74
N ASN A 339 -17.69 10.40 -0.32
CA ASN A 339 -16.86 11.19 -1.23
C ASN A 339 -16.12 10.30 -2.22
N ASP A 340 -15.56 9.17 -1.76
CA ASP A 340 -14.89 8.21 -2.63
C ASP A 340 -15.83 7.66 -3.70
N ALA A 341 -17.07 7.35 -3.34
CA ALA A 341 -18.10 6.87 -4.28
C ALA A 341 -18.44 7.94 -5.33
N LYS A 342 -18.59 9.20 -4.92
CA LYS A 342 -18.82 10.32 -5.84
C LYS A 342 -17.65 10.52 -6.82
N ASP A 343 -16.42 10.46 -6.31
CA ASP A 343 -15.21 10.69 -7.11
C ASP A 343 -14.99 9.65 -8.21
N ILE A 344 -15.46 8.42 -8.01
CA ILE A 344 -15.37 7.34 -9.01
C ILE A 344 -16.70 7.07 -9.72
N ASP A 345 -17.70 7.93 -9.54
CA ASP A 345 -19.06 7.77 -10.11
C ASP A 345 -19.68 6.39 -9.77
N LEU A 346 -19.57 5.99 -8.51
CA LEU A 346 -20.19 4.78 -7.98
C LEU A 346 -21.58 5.09 -7.43
N GLN A 347 -22.62 4.80 -8.21
CA GLN A 347 -24.02 5.05 -7.84
C GLN A 347 -24.64 3.74 -7.31
N MET A 348 -24.40 3.46 -6.03
CA MET A 348 -25.04 2.33 -5.33
C MET A 348 -25.43 2.77 -3.92
N ASN A 349 -26.66 2.43 -3.50
CA ASN A 349 -27.06 2.59 -2.10
C ASN A 349 -26.58 1.41 -1.26
N GLU A 350 -26.67 1.53 0.07
CA GLU A 350 -26.23 0.47 1.00
C GLU A 350 -26.94 -0.86 0.77
N ALA A 351 -28.24 -0.84 0.45
CA ALA A 351 -29.02 -2.05 0.19
C ALA A 351 -28.51 -2.79 -1.06
N ASP A 352 -28.16 -2.05 -2.12
CA ASP A 352 -27.56 -2.62 -3.33
C ASP A 352 -26.17 -3.20 -3.03
N ILE A 353 -25.37 -2.50 -2.21
CA ILE A 353 -24.06 -2.99 -1.78
C ILE A 353 -24.20 -4.30 -0.99
N ILE A 354 -25.12 -4.38 -0.04
CA ILE A 354 -25.37 -5.57 0.79
C ILE A 354 -25.80 -6.75 -0.09
N SER A 355 -26.78 -6.55 -0.98
CA SER A 355 -27.38 -7.61 -1.79
C SER A 355 -26.45 -8.16 -2.88
N THR A 356 -25.50 -7.36 -3.36
CA THR A 356 -24.55 -7.78 -4.40
C THR A 356 -23.60 -8.84 -3.85
N ASN A 357 -23.22 -9.84 -4.68
CA ASN A 357 -22.15 -10.78 -4.32
C ASN A 357 -20.82 -10.05 -4.09
N GLU A 358 -19.98 -10.55 -3.17
CA GLU A 358 -18.74 -9.89 -2.78
C GLU A 358 -17.73 -9.74 -3.94
N GLU A 359 -17.55 -10.80 -4.74
CA GLU A 359 -16.63 -10.77 -5.88
C GLU A 359 -17.13 -9.80 -6.95
N LYS A 360 -18.44 -9.87 -7.28
CA LYS A 360 -19.07 -8.94 -8.25
C LYS A 360 -18.95 -7.48 -7.80
N TYR A 361 -19.14 -7.21 -6.51
CA TYR A 361 -18.99 -5.86 -5.99
C TYR A 361 -17.52 -5.37 -6.11
N LYS A 362 -16.56 -6.20 -5.72
CA LYS A 362 -15.13 -5.88 -5.87
C LYS A 362 -14.74 -5.64 -7.34
N GLU A 363 -15.25 -6.45 -8.26
CA GLU A 363 -15.04 -6.26 -9.70
C GLU A 363 -15.66 -4.95 -10.19
N PHE A 364 -16.88 -4.64 -9.74
CA PHE A 364 -17.56 -3.40 -10.09
C PHE A 364 -16.81 -2.17 -9.60
N VAL A 365 -16.41 -2.13 -8.32
CA VAL A 365 -15.57 -1.06 -7.77
C VAL A 365 -14.27 -0.93 -8.55
N LYS A 366 -13.60 -2.04 -8.85
CA LYS A 366 -12.35 -2.07 -9.63
C LYS A 366 -12.53 -1.50 -11.04
N ALA A 367 -13.64 -1.81 -11.70
CA ALA A 367 -13.95 -1.27 -13.03
C ALA A 367 -14.17 0.25 -12.97
N LYS A 368 -14.93 0.74 -11.99
CA LYS A 368 -15.16 2.18 -11.77
C LYS A 368 -13.87 2.93 -11.45
N VAL A 369 -13.03 2.36 -10.60
CA VAL A 369 -11.71 2.93 -10.27
C VAL A 369 -10.80 2.99 -11.50
N LYS A 370 -10.81 1.99 -12.37
CA LYS A 370 -10.06 2.03 -13.65
C LYS A 370 -10.57 3.13 -14.57
N GLN A 371 -11.88 3.31 -14.68
CA GLN A 371 -12.48 4.40 -15.47
C GLN A 371 -12.10 5.77 -14.92
N ALA A 372 -12.19 5.94 -13.59
CA ALA A 372 -11.78 7.18 -12.91
C ALA A 372 -10.28 7.45 -13.10
N ALA A 373 -9.44 6.43 -13.02
CA ALA A 373 -7.99 6.55 -13.25
C ALA A 373 -7.69 6.97 -14.69
N LEU A 374 -8.33 6.35 -15.67
CA LEU A 374 -8.15 6.73 -17.07
C LEU A 374 -8.57 8.19 -17.31
N LYS A 375 -9.74 8.59 -16.80
CA LYS A 375 -10.22 9.97 -16.90
C LYS A 375 -9.24 10.96 -16.25
N TYR A 376 -8.81 10.70 -15.04
CA TYR A 376 -7.85 11.53 -14.29
C TYR A 376 -6.53 11.68 -15.04
N LEU A 377 -5.92 10.56 -15.46
CA LEU A 377 -4.64 10.55 -16.18
C LEU A 377 -4.75 11.23 -17.55
N THR A 378 -5.88 11.07 -18.25
CA THR A 378 -6.13 11.74 -19.53
C THR A 378 -6.28 13.26 -19.36
N GLN A 379 -6.91 13.72 -18.27
CA GLN A 379 -6.99 15.14 -17.96
C GLN A 379 -5.61 15.73 -17.64
N LEU A 380 -4.79 15.02 -16.85
CA LEU A 380 -3.41 15.45 -16.60
C LEU A 380 -2.57 15.46 -17.87
N LYS A 381 -2.70 14.42 -18.71
CA LYS A 381 -2.04 14.34 -20.00
C LYS A 381 -2.32 15.55 -20.88
N SER A 382 -3.55 16.06 -20.90
CA SER A 382 -3.92 17.21 -21.74
C SER A 382 -3.22 18.52 -21.34
N SER A 383 -2.63 18.58 -20.14
CA SER A 383 -1.78 19.71 -19.73
C SER A 383 -0.35 19.63 -20.30
N HIS A 384 0.03 18.49 -20.89
CA HIS A 384 1.36 18.25 -21.46
C HIS A 384 1.30 18.19 -22.98
N SER A 385 1.68 19.25 -23.68
CA SER A 385 1.72 19.33 -25.15
C SER A 385 2.50 18.19 -25.84
N LYS A 386 3.41 17.54 -25.11
CA LYS A 386 4.22 16.42 -25.61
C LYS A 386 3.46 15.09 -25.72
N MET A 387 2.29 14.98 -25.10
CA MET A 387 1.49 13.77 -25.05
C MET A 387 0.18 13.87 -25.87
N ASP A 388 0.01 14.94 -26.65
CA ASP A 388 -1.24 15.22 -27.37
C ASP A 388 -1.65 14.10 -28.34
N TYR A 389 -0.69 13.39 -28.92
CA TYR A 389 -0.92 12.29 -29.88
C TYR A 389 -1.23 10.95 -29.24
N LEU A 390 -1.17 10.84 -27.90
CA LEU A 390 -1.44 9.60 -27.20
C LEU A 390 -2.93 9.49 -26.88
N GLU A 391 -3.59 8.50 -27.42
CA GLU A 391 -4.97 8.16 -27.09
C GLU A 391 -5.01 6.82 -26.35
N TYR A 392 -5.85 6.74 -25.32
CA TYR A 392 -6.01 5.55 -24.49
C TYR A 392 -7.49 5.31 -24.25
N ASP A 393 -8.01 4.21 -24.79
CA ASP A 393 -9.40 3.78 -24.59
C ASP A 393 -9.56 2.99 -23.28
N LYS A 394 -8.47 2.37 -22.82
CA LYS A 394 -8.45 1.50 -21.64
C LYS A 394 -7.16 1.67 -20.84
N LEU A 395 -7.26 1.49 -19.54
CA LEU A 395 -6.10 1.45 -18.66
C LEU A 395 -5.57 0.00 -18.56
N GLU A 396 -4.63 -0.34 -19.44
CA GLU A 396 -4.00 -1.66 -19.54
C GLU A 396 -2.54 -1.54 -19.97
N ILE A 397 -1.74 -2.57 -19.71
CA ILE A 397 -0.37 -2.62 -20.24
C ILE A 397 -0.41 -2.61 -21.77
N MET A 398 0.30 -1.68 -22.39
CA MET A 398 0.35 -1.50 -23.84
C MET A 398 0.88 -2.76 -24.54
N GLN A 399 0.36 -3.03 -25.75
CA GLN A 399 0.65 -4.26 -26.49
C GLN A 399 2.14 -4.44 -26.81
N TYR A 400 2.86 -3.37 -27.15
CA TYR A 400 4.29 -3.46 -27.42
C TYR A 400 5.10 -3.89 -26.19
N MET A 401 4.64 -3.55 -24.98
CA MET A 401 5.27 -3.98 -23.72
C MET A 401 5.05 -5.48 -23.43
N LYS A 402 4.01 -6.07 -24.01
CA LYS A 402 3.70 -7.51 -23.89
C LYS A 402 4.33 -8.32 -25.02
N SER A 403 4.87 -7.67 -26.04
CA SER A 403 5.36 -8.33 -27.25
C SER A 403 6.79 -8.86 -27.08
N PRO A 404 7.06 -10.12 -27.46
CA PRO A 404 8.42 -10.65 -27.48
C PRO A 404 9.33 -10.01 -28.54
N LEU A 405 8.77 -9.21 -29.46
CA LEU A 405 9.53 -8.49 -30.48
C LEU A 405 10.40 -7.37 -29.90
N PHE A 406 10.08 -6.88 -28.70
CA PHE A 406 10.79 -5.78 -28.06
C PHE A 406 11.72 -6.29 -26.94
N ASN A 407 12.98 -5.84 -26.98
CA ASN A 407 13.88 -5.95 -25.82
C ASN A 407 13.74 -4.70 -24.91
N SER A 408 14.42 -4.68 -23.78
CA SER A 408 14.31 -3.57 -22.82
C SER A 408 14.71 -2.21 -23.40
N THR A 409 15.73 -2.18 -24.27
CA THR A 409 16.18 -0.96 -24.95
C THR A 409 15.13 -0.46 -25.93
N SER A 410 14.55 -1.35 -26.74
CA SER A 410 13.50 -1.01 -27.71
C SER A 410 12.20 -0.54 -27.03
N VAL A 411 11.79 -1.17 -25.91
CA VAL A 411 10.65 -0.69 -25.12
C VAL A 411 10.90 0.73 -24.61
N ASN A 412 12.07 0.97 -24.03
CA ASN A 412 12.42 2.30 -23.52
C ASN A 412 12.50 3.33 -24.68
N MET A 413 13.09 2.97 -25.80
CA MET A 413 13.14 3.84 -26.98
C MET A 413 11.74 4.20 -27.45
N LEU A 414 10.85 3.22 -27.66
CA LEU A 414 9.48 3.49 -28.11
C LEU A 414 8.75 4.37 -27.09
N LEU A 415 8.90 4.11 -25.81
CA LEU A 415 8.29 4.90 -24.75
C LEU A 415 8.80 6.37 -24.76
N THR A 416 10.10 6.59 -24.99
CA THR A 416 10.65 7.95 -25.10
C THR A 416 10.22 8.67 -26.38
N LEU A 417 10.03 7.94 -27.50
CA LEU A 417 9.47 8.48 -28.74
C LEU A 417 8.01 8.90 -28.55
N ARG A 418 7.20 8.04 -27.95
CA ARG A 418 5.77 8.31 -27.66
C ARG A 418 5.58 9.52 -26.75
N THR A 419 6.46 9.71 -25.78
CA THR A 419 6.41 10.81 -24.81
C THR A 419 7.28 12.02 -25.18
N ARG A 420 7.90 12.00 -26.36
CA ARG A 420 8.83 13.06 -26.83
C ARG A 420 9.89 13.46 -25.81
N THR A 421 10.46 12.46 -25.12
CA THR A 421 11.50 12.68 -24.10
C THR A 421 12.88 12.22 -24.56
N VAL A 422 13.10 12.11 -25.86
CA VAL A 422 14.39 11.72 -26.45
C VAL A 422 15.43 12.79 -26.17
N ARG A 423 16.57 12.37 -25.63
CA ARG A 423 17.70 13.30 -25.34
C ARG A 423 18.28 13.83 -26.65
N GLY A 424 18.66 15.10 -26.64
CA GLY A 424 19.35 15.73 -27.76
C GLY A 424 18.45 16.31 -28.84
N ILE A 425 17.11 16.13 -28.73
CA ILE A 425 16.14 16.79 -29.61
C ILE A 425 15.68 18.07 -28.94
N ARG A 426 16.08 19.23 -29.48
CA ARG A 426 15.95 20.51 -28.77
C ARG A 426 14.51 20.96 -28.56
N ASN A 427 13.66 20.88 -29.60
CA ASN A 427 12.28 21.35 -29.51
C ASN A 427 11.34 20.37 -28.77
N ASP A 428 11.65 19.08 -28.76
CA ASP A 428 10.87 18.07 -28.04
C ASP A 428 11.29 17.95 -26.57
N PHE A 429 12.52 18.36 -26.24
CA PHE A 429 13.06 18.23 -24.92
C PHE A 429 12.91 19.53 -24.11
N ARG A 430 11.94 19.57 -23.19
CA ARG A 430 11.66 20.66 -22.20
C ARG A 430 10.92 21.92 -22.69
N GLY A 431 10.65 22.09 -23.97
CA GLY A 431 10.07 23.37 -24.47
C GLY A 431 11.00 24.58 -24.25
N MET A 432 12.30 24.35 -23.97
CA MET A 432 13.27 25.42 -23.70
C MET A 432 13.80 26.09 -24.96
N TYR A 433 13.60 25.47 -26.10
CA TYR A 433 14.08 25.97 -27.38
C TYR A 433 12.93 25.95 -28.38
N GLN A 434 12.14 27.02 -28.41
CA GLN A 434 11.16 27.23 -29.48
C GLN A 434 11.93 27.55 -30.76
N ASP A 435 11.59 26.84 -31.87
CA ASP A 435 12.16 27.04 -33.20
C ASP A 435 13.69 26.77 -33.34
N ALA A 436 14.27 25.95 -32.47
CA ALA A 436 15.67 25.54 -32.64
C ALA A 436 15.85 24.77 -33.94
N LEU A 437 16.80 25.23 -34.78
CA LEU A 437 17.14 24.56 -36.02
C LEU A 437 17.96 23.30 -35.77
N CYS A 438 17.89 22.35 -36.70
CA CYS A 438 18.65 21.11 -36.66
C CYS A 438 20.15 21.39 -36.53
N PRO A 439 20.83 20.86 -35.51
CA PRO A 439 22.26 21.11 -35.28
C PRO A 439 23.19 20.54 -36.38
N LEU A 440 22.66 19.67 -37.25
CA LEU A 440 23.37 19.16 -38.42
C LEU A 440 23.31 20.10 -39.62
N GLY A 441 22.59 21.23 -39.54
CA GLY A 441 22.54 22.25 -40.58
C GLY A 441 21.63 21.92 -41.77
N CYS A 442 20.64 21.03 -41.64
CA CYS A 442 19.71 20.75 -42.71
C CYS A 442 18.69 21.88 -43.01
N GLY A 443 18.56 22.87 -42.07
CA GLY A 443 17.65 24.01 -42.20
C GLY A 443 16.26 23.80 -41.58
N ASP A 444 15.92 22.59 -41.24
CA ASP A 444 14.63 22.27 -40.59
C ASP A 444 14.71 22.45 -39.05
N THR A 445 13.54 22.51 -38.40
CA THR A 445 13.45 22.54 -36.94
C THR A 445 13.90 21.22 -36.32
N ASP A 446 14.49 21.28 -35.13
CA ASP A 446 15.01 20.09 -34.43
C ASP A 446 13.89 19.39 -33.65
N THR A 447 13.09 18.60 -34.36
CA THR A 447 11.96 17.81 -33.84
C THR A 447 12.08 16.33 -34.21
N LEU A 448 11.37 15.45 -33.47
CA LEU A 448 11.34 14.01 -33.78
C LEU A 448 10.83 13.71 -35.20
N PRO A 449 9.70 14.29 -35.67
CA PRO A 449 9.28 14.09 -37.04
C PRO A 449 10.37 14.44 -38.09
N ASN A 450 11.08 15.53 -37.89
CA ASN A 450 12.10 16.00 -38.80
C ASN A 450 13.39 15.17 -38.77
N ILE A 451 13.61 14.33 -37.78
CA ILE A 451 14.72 13.36 -37.79
C ILE A 451 14.59 12.37 -38.96
N LEU A 452 13.38 11.89 -39.22
CA LEU A 452 13.14 10.97 -40.36
C LEU A 452 13.37 11.61 -41.73
N THR A 453 13.17 12.92 -41.86
CA THR A 453 13.28 13.68 -43.11
C THR A 453 14.56 14.47 -43.27
N CYS A 454 15.43 14.48 -42.24
CA CYS A 454 16.66 15.25 -42.23
C CYS A 454 17.61 14.80 -43.35
N ARG A 455 17.87 15.68 -44.33
CA ARG A 455 18.70 15.38 -45.51
C ARG A 455 20.10 14.90 -45.17
N VAL A 456 20.68 15.45 -44.11
CA VAL A 456 22.04 15.06 -43.64
C VAL A 456 22.03 13.64 -43.08
N LEU A 457 21.00 13.29 -42.33
CA LEU A 457 20.86 11.93 -41.80
C LEU A 457 20.54 10.93 -42.89
N GLN A 458 19.61 11.25 -43.83
CA GLN A 458 19.25 10.39 -44.95
C GLN A 458 20.43 10.09 -45.89
N ALA A 459 21.29 11.09 -46.16
CA ALA A 459 22.49 10.88 -46.94
C ALA A 459 23.46 9.86 -46.32
N ASN A 460 23.50 9.79 -44.99
CA ASN A 460 24.31 8.81 -44.27
C ASN A 460 23.61 7.44 -44.14
N MET A 461 22.28 7.38 -44.20
CA MET A 461 21.50 6.13 -44.16
C MET A 461 21.54 5.32 -45.43
N THR A 462 21.53 5.99 -46.59
CA THR A 462 21.65 5.32 -47.92
C THR A 462 22.90 4.47 -48.01
N SER A 463 23.95 4.86 -47.30
CA SER A 463 25.20 4.08 -47.19
C SER A 463 25.06 2.81 -46.33
N LEU A 464 23.96 2.69 -45.53
CA LEU A 464 23.71 1.60 -44.56
C LEU A 464 22.53 0.69 -44.96
N ASN A 465 21.95 0.86 -46.16
CA ASN A 465 20.78 0.09 -46.64
C ASN A 465 19.54 0.12 -45.70
N ILE A 466 19.30 1.24 -45.02
CA ILE A 466 18.12 1.40 -44.16
C ILE A 466 16.98 1.99 -44.98
N ALA A 467 15.92 1.21 -45.22
CA ALA A 467 14.70 1.67 -45.92
C ALA A 467 13.84 2.51 -44.96
N THR A 468 13.86 3.84 -45.13
CA THR A 468 12.99 4.77 -44.36
C THR A 468 11.81 5.32 -45.13
N ASP A 469 11.75 5.08 -46.44
CA ASP A 469 10.75 5.70 -47.33
C ASP A 469 9.31 5.34 -46.97
N THR A 470 9.09 4.27 -46.22
CA THR A 470 7.77 3.79 -45.75
C THR A 470 7.48 4.08 -44.30
N ILE A 471 8.43 4.63 -43.54
CA ILE A 471 8.30 4.82 -42.08
C ILE A 471 7.91 6.27 -41.77
N GLN A 472 6.84 6.44 -41.01
CA GLN A 472 6.37 7.73 -40.53
C GLN A 472 6.45 7.84 -39.02
N TYR A 473 6.61 9.05 -38.49
CA TYR A 473 6.59 9.27 -37.02
C TYR A 473 5.26 8.82 -36.40
N SER A 474 4.14 8.93 -37.16
CA SER A 474 2.82 8.44 -36.72
C SER A 474 2.80 6.94 -36.43
N ASP A 475 3.72 6.14 -37.00
CA ASP A 475 3.80 4.69 -36.74
C ASP A 475 4.20 4.37 -35.27
N VAL A 476 4.78 5.33 -34.56
CA VAL A 476 5.02 5.25 -33.10
C VAL A 476 3.72 5.04 -32.31
N PHE A 477 2.60 5.55 -32.83
CA PHE A 477 1.27 5.50 -32.21
C PHE A 477 0.39 4.40 -32.81
N SER A 478 0.90 3.64 -33.79
CA SER A 478 0.16 2.54 -34.44
C SER A 478 -0.27 1.49 -33.39
N THR A 479 -1.38 0.82 -33.66
CA THR A 479 -1.78 -0.41 -32.96
C THR A 479 -1.04 -1.64 -33.47
N ASP A 480 -0.40 -1.55 -34.63
CA ASP A 480 0.43 -2.61 -35.23
C ASP A 480 1.82 -2.62 -34.56
N VAL A 481 2.08 -3.67 -33.79
CA VAL A 481 3.34 -3.87 -33.05
C VAL A 481 4.54 -4.01 -34.00
N CYS A 482 4.34 -4.56 -35.21
CA CYS A 482 5.42 -4.67 -36.20
C CYS A 482 5.84 -3.30 -36.74
N LYS A 483 4.88 -2.42 -37.04
CA LYS A 483 5.16 -1.03 -37.44
C LYS A 483 5.85 -0.26 -36.32
N GLN A 484 5.37 -0.41 -35.09
CA GLN A 484 6.03 0.18 -33.91
C GLN A 484 7.48 -0.29 -33.78
N LYS A 485 7.75 -1.56 -34.05
CA LYS A 485 9.11 -2.12 -34.02
C LYS A 485 10.00 -1.50 -35.08
N GLN A 486 9.51 -1.43 -36.32
CA GLN A 486 10.23 -0.85 -37.47
C GLN A 486 10.61 0.62 -37.21
N VAL A 487 9.65 1.43 -36.77
CA VAL A 487 9.91 2.85 -36.47
C VAL A 487 10.89 3.01 -35.30
N THR A 488 10.81 2.15 -34.27
CA THR A 488 11.71 2.17 -33.14
C THR A 488 13.16 1.87 -33.55
N GLU A 489 13.35 0.88 -34.42
CA GLU A 489 14.66 0.51 -34.96
C GLU A 489 15.25 1.62 -35.83
N ALA A 490 14.44 2.22 -36.71
CA ALA A 490 14.86 3.33 -37.54
C ALA A 490 15.32 4.54 -36.72
N TYR A 491 14.53 4.92 -35.70
CA TYR A 491 14.94 6.02 -34.80
C TYR A 491 16.20 5.69 -33.99
N SER A 492 16.35 4.46 -33.52
CA SER A 492 17.56 4.05 -32.77
C SER A 492 18.82 4.25 -33.63
N GLN A 493 18.76 3.83 -34.91
CA GLN A 493 19.89 3.96 -35.84
C GLN A 493 20.14 5.44 -36.22
N LEU A 494 19.09 6.19 -36.51
CA LEU A 494 19.20 7.62 -36.84
C LEU A 494 19.79 8.46 -35.71
N LEU A 495 19.37 8.21 -34.49
CA LEU A 495 19.89 8.91 -33.31
C LEU A 495 21.35 8.57 -33.03
N GLU A 496 21.76 7.32 -33.27
CA GLU A 496 23.17 6.90 -33.18
C GLU A 496 24.04 7.60 -34.26
N ILE A 497 23.56 7.65 -35.50
CA ILE A 497 24.23 8.37 -36.59
C ILE A 497 24.35 9.87 -36.26
N ARG A 498 23.23 10.46 -35.79
CA ARG A 498 23.20 11.87 -35.38
C ARG A 498 24.23 12.17 -34.30
N GLU A 499 24.33 11.36 -33.28
CA GLU A 499 25.31 11.53 -32.21
C GLU A 499 26.76 11.45 -32.74
N LYS A 500 27.05 10.49 -33.61
CA LYS A 500 28.35 10.36 -34.25
C LYS A 500 28.72 11.61 -35.08
N LEU A 501 27.78 12.12 -35.88
CA LEU A 501 27.99 13.31 -36.70
C LEU A 501 28.22 14.58 -35.86
N LEU A 502 27.45 14.75 -34.79
CA LEU A 502 27.61 15.87 -33.86
C LEU A 502 28.99 15.85 -33.16
N ASN A 503 29.43 14.67 -32.75
CA ASN A 503 30.71 14.48 -32.08
C ASN A 503 31.93 14.64 -33.04
N SER A 504 31.72 14.41 -34.34
CA SER A 504 32.79 14.58 -35.38
C SER A 504 32.86 15.99 -35.94
N SER A 505 31.91 16.88 -35.66
CA SER A 505 31.88 18.25 -36.15
C SER A 505 32.74 19.18 -35.26
N PRO A 506 33.68 19.96 -35.79
CA PRO A 506 34.58 20.83 -35.01
C PRO A 506 33.89 22.02 -34.31
N VAL A 507 32.58 22.20 -34.48
CA VAL A 507 31.80 23.34 -33.93
C VAL A 507 31.23 23.08 -32.52
N ALA A 508 31.44 21.90 -31.95
CA ALA A 508 30.76 21.47 -30.71
C ALA A 508 31.36 21.99 -29.38
N ASN A 509 32.29 22.93 -29.40
CA ASN A 509 33.01 23.38 -28.19
C ASN A 509 32.71 24.82 -27.73
N THR A 510 31.51 25.33 -27.93
CA THR A 510 31.12 26.62 -27.33
C THR A 510 29.72 26.55 -26.71
N GLY A 511 29.65 26.17 -25.46
CA GLY A 511 28.48 26.33 -24.60
C GLY A 511 28.45 25.33 -23.44
N PRO A 512 28.23 25.77 -22.19
CA PRO A 512 28.23 24.88 -21.04
C PRO A 512 27.04 23.92 -21.10
N VAL A 513 27.38 22.64 -21.02
CA VAL A 513 26.42 21.59 -20.70
C VAL A 513 26.10 21.71 -19.21
N HIS A 514 24.99 22.33 -18.87
CA HIS A 514 24.40 22.25 -17.54
C HIS A 514 23.03 21.53 -17.53
#